data_554b832ab5cbe882ca288436760d9503
#
_entry.id   554b832ab5cbe882ca288436760d9503
#
_cell.length_a   1.000
_cell.length_b   1.000
_cell.length_c   1.000
_cell.angle_alpha   90.00
_cell.angle_beta   90.00
_cell.angle_gamma   90.00
#
_symmetry.space_group_name_H-M   'P 1'
#
loop_
_entity.id
_entity.type
_entity.pdbx_description
1 polymer ?
#
loop_
_entity_poly.entity_id
_entity_poly.type
_entity_poly.pdbx_seq_one_letter_code
_entity_poly.pdbx_strand_id
1 'polypeptide(L)'
;PTVHPVWLGGLLFAAYLTRPTTAVFIVLTFVYLLWRKRREAGLTAVTAVGLLLLFVIYTRTTMGLWLPPYYLPQRLAGSGAPVPIVLYGLLFSPGRGLFTFSPMFLLVLLLAAWKWRALRQEPFYGLALAWIGLHTATLLRFEHWWGGHSFGPRLLTDIVPAFMLLTIVFARQWPAGLRPSRQRWLMGLGVLSVMFSVYVNSYAGLYQVATAVWNITPDIDRAPQYLFNWRYPQFTATTATNCAKVTE
;
A
#
# COMPACT_ATOMS: atom_id res chain seq x y z
N PRO A 1 22.87 4.59 13.69
CA PRO A 1 22.41 3.53 14.61
C PRO A 1 21.88 2.36 13.80
N THR A 2 22.52 1.19 13.98
CA THR A 2 22.06 -0.06 13.34
C THR A 2 21.10 -0.75 14.29
N VAL A 3 19.90 -1.11 13.80
CA VAL A 3 18.95 -1.92 14.58
C VAL A 3 19.58 -3.28 14.85
N HIS A 4 19.54 -3.74 16.09
CA HIS A 4 20.05 -5.06 16.44
C HIS A 4 19.28 -6.15 15.69
N PRO A 5 19.93 -7.18 15.09
CA PRO A 5 19.28 -8.19 14.25
C PRO A 5 18.12 -8.92 14.90
N VAL A 6 18.18 -9.19 16.21
CA VAL A 6 17.10 -9.82 16.97
C VAL A 6 15.84 -8.92 16.99
N TRP A 7 16.00 -7.64 17.24
CA TRP A 7 14.88 -6.69 17.20
C TRP A 7 14.30 -6.59 15.78
N LEU A 8 15.16 -6.57 14.77
CA LEU A 8 14.71 -6.56 13.38
C LEU A 8 13.88 -7.80 13.06
N GLY A 9 14.33 -9.00 13.48
CA GLY A 9 13.57 -10.24 13.31
C GLY A 9 12.21 -10.20 13.99
N GLY A 10 12.15 -9.68 15.24
CA GLY A 10 10.90 -9.48 15.97
C GLY A 10 9.95 -8.49 15.26
N LEU A 11 10.47 -7.38 14.76
CA LEU A 11 9.67 -6.38 14.02
C LEU A 11 9.13 -6.93 12.70
N LEU A 12 9.93 -7.70 11.96
CA LEU A 12 9.48 -8.34 10.71
C LEU A 12 8.39 -9.38 10.98
N PHE A 13 8.54 -10.18 12.04
CA PHE A 13 7.49 -11.10 12.48
C PHE A 13 6.21 -10.35 12.88
N ALA A 14 6.31 -9.30 13.68
CA ALA A 14 5.15 -8.47 14.08
C ALA A 14 4.46 -7.84 12.87
N ALA A 15 5.22 -7.37 11.87
CA ALA A 15 4.68 -6.85 10.62
C ALA A 15 3.90 -7.94 9.86
N TYR A 16 4.44 -9.16 9.75
CA TYR A 16 3.74 -10.29 9.13
C TYR A 16 2.48 -10.67 9.90
N LEU A 17 2.56 -10.68 11.23
CA LEU A 17 1.43 -11.03 12.10
C LEU A 17 0.26 -10.04 11.94
N THR A 18 0.55 -8.77 11.77
CA THR A 18 -0.47 -7.75 11.55
C THR A 18 -1.06 -7.80 10.14
N ARG A 19 -0.20 -8.02 9.13
CA ARG A 19 -0.62 -8.03 7.71
C ARG A 19 0.26 -8.96 6.88
N PRO A 20 -0.25 -10.12 6.44
CA PRO A 20 0.54 -11.08 5.63
C PRO A 20 1.08 -10.49 4.32
N THR A 21 0.45 -9.43 3.79
CA THR A 21 0.91 -8.71 2.59
C THR A 21 2.28 -8.04 2.77
N THR A 22 2.72 -7.82 4.01
CA THR A 22 4.08 -7.33 4.32
C THR A 22 5.17 -8.36 4.00
N ALA A 23 4.82 -9.60 3.66
CA ALA A 23 5.77 -10.64 3.22
C ALA A 23 6.68 -10.13 2.09
N VAL A 24 6.17 -9.31 1.17
CA VAL A 24 6.98 -8.67 0.11
C VAL A 24 8.10 -7.82 0.70
N PHE A 25 7.80 -6.98 1.67
CA PHE A 25 8.80 -6.15 2.37
C PHE A 25 9.80 -7.01 3.13
N ILE A 26 9.34 -8.09 3.79
CA ILE A 26 10.19 -9.02 4.52
C ILE A 26 11.19 -9.68 3.59
N VAL A 27 10.73 -10.21 2.45
CA VAL A 27 11.60 -10.83 1.43
C VAL A 27 12.64 -9.82 0.92
N LEU A 28 12.24 -8.61 0.57
CA LEU A 28 13.17 -7.56 0.11
C LEU A 28 14.19 -7.19 1.18
N THR A 29 13.78 -7.13 2.46
CA THR A 29 14.67 -6.88 3.58
C THR A 29 15.71 -8.00 3.72
N PHE A 30 15.28 -9.28 3.62
CA PHE A 30 16.21 -10.42 3.65
C PHE A 30 17.16 -10.43 2.45
N VAL A 31 16.69 -10.13 1.24
CA VAL A 31 17.55 -9.99 0.04
C VAL A 31 18.62 -8.93 0.28
N TYR A 32 18.24 -7.76 0.80
CA TYR A 32 19.18 -6.69 1.14
C TYR A 32 20.19 -7.12 2.21
N LEU A 33 19.73 -7.77 3.29
CA LEU A 33 20.63 -8.25 4.36
C LEU A 33 21.60 -9.31 3.85
N LEU A 34 21.13 -10.29 3.07
CA LEU A 34 21.96 -11.34 2.47
C LEU A 34 23.02 -10.75 1.55
N TRP A 35 22.68 -9.68 0.83
CA TRP A 35 23.63 -9.01 -0.05
C TRP A 35 24.69 -8.20 0.72
N ARG A 36 24.28 -7.47 1.77
CA ARG A 36 25.12 -6.50 2.47
C ARG A 36 25.63 -6.94 3.82
N LYS A 37 24.90 -7.81 4.54
CA LYS A 37 25.09 -8.09 5.96
C LYS A 37 24.71 -9.54 6.32
N ARG A 38 25.34 -10.50 5.69
CA ARG A 38 24.99 -11.94 5.81
C ARG A 38 24.87 -12.45 7.24
N ARG A 39 25.76 -12.02 8.15
CA ARG A 39 25.72 -12.43 9.57
C ARG A 39 24.45 -11.91 10.26
N GLU A 40 24.10 -10.65 10.01
CA GLU A 40 22.88 -10.05 10.54
C GLU A 40 21.63 -10.72 9.96
N ALA A 41 21.65 -11.12 8.68
CA ALA A 41 20.57 -11.87 8.05
C ALA A 41 20.28 -13.19 8.78
N GLY A 42 21.31 -13.95 9.15
CA GLY A 42 21.16 -15.22 9.88
C GLY A 42 20.44 -15.04 11.24
N LEU A 43 20.92 -14.09 12.06
CA LEU A 43 20.31 -13.80 13.36
C LEU A 43 18.87 -13.29 13.22
N THR A 44 18.62 -12.41 12.25
CA THR A 44 17.27 -11.90 11.93
C THR A 44 16.34 -13.04 11.52
N ALA A 45 16.82 -13.96 10.67
CA ALA A 45 16.05 -15.12 10.23
C ALA A 45 15.72 -16.07 11.40
N VAL A 46 16.70 -16.42 12.22
CA VAL A 46 16.49 -17.30 13.38
C VAL A 46 15.42 -16.73 14.31
N THR A 47 15.47 -15.42 14.59
CA THR A 47 14.47 -14.76 15.44
C THR A 47 13.08 -14.76 14.78
N ALA A 48 12.98 -14.34 13.52
CA ALA A 48 11.69 -14.25 12.83
C ALA A 48 11.05 -15.64 12.65
N VAL A 49 11.82 -16.64 12.26
CA VAL A 49 11.35 -18.01 12.10
C VAL A 49 10.99 -18.66 13.46
N GLY A 50 11.79 -18.43 14.51
CA GLY A 50 11.47 -18.90 15.85
C GLY A 50 10.13 -18.38 16.35
N LEU A 51 9.87 -17.06 16.17
CA LEU A 51 8.60 -16.47 16.55
C LEU A 51 7.43 -16.97 15.67
N LEU A 52 7.66 -17.19 14.37
CA LEU A 52 6.67 -17.79 13.48
C LEU A 52 6.32 -19.22 13.91
N LEU A 53 7.30 -20.03 14.29
CA LEU A 53 7.06 -21.40 14.80
C LEU A 53 6.24 -21.37 16.09
N LEU A 54 6.55 -20.47 17.02
CA LEU A 54 5.76 -20.29 18.24
C LEU A 54 4.31 -19.89 17.90
N PHE A 55 4.11 -19.01 16.92
CA PHE A 55 2.77 -18.64 16.46
C PHE A 55 2.03 -19.83 15.84
N VAL A 56 2.68 -20.63 15.00
CA VAL A 56 2.09 -21.86 14.42
C VAL A 56 1.72 -22.87 15.49
N ILE A 57 2.59 -23.09 16.49
CA ILE A 57 2.29 -23.98 17.63
C ILE A 57 1.06 -23.44 18.39
N TYR A 58 1.04 -22.16 18.69
CA TYR A 58 -0.10 -21.53 19.36
C TYR A 58 -1.41 -21.70 18.57
N THR A 59 -1.43 -21.43 17.27
CA THR A 59 -2.64 -21.59 16.44
C THR A 59 -3.07 -23.07 16.35
N ARG A 60 -2.10 -23.98 16.29
CA ARG A 60 -2.41 -25.41 16.27
C ARG A 60 -3.04 -25.90 17.57
N THR A 61 -2.53 -25.44 18.70
CA THR A 61 -3.00 -25.89 20.03
C THR A 61 -4.33 -25.23 20.42
N THR A 62 -4.56 -23.95 20.04
CA THR A 62 -5.76 -23.20 20.44
C THR A 62 -6.91 -23.30 19.43
N MET A 63 -6.61 -23.32 18.13
CA MET A 63 -7.60 -23.27 17.04
C MET A 63 -7.69 -24.59 16.25
N GLY A 64 -6.80 -25.55 16.48
CA GLY A 64 -6.73 -26.78 15.69
C GLY A 64 -6.19 -26.59 14.26
N LEU A 65 -5.81 -25.37 13.87
CA LEU A 65 -5.35 -25.00 12.54
C LEU A 65 -3.85 -24.73 12.54
N TRP A 66 -3.14 -25.11 11.47
CA TRP A 66 -1.73 -24.74 11.30
C TRP A 66 -1.53 -23.24 11.14
N LEU A 67 -2.40 -22.60 10.36
CA LEU A 67 -2.46 -21.14 10.18
C LEU A 67 -3.93 -20.72 10.09
N PRO A 68 -4.31 -19.58 10.65
CA PRO A 68 -5.64 -19.02 10.44
C PRO A 68 -5.90 -18.74 8.94
N PRO A 69 -7.17 -18.78 8.48
CA PRO A 69 -7.54 -18.58 7.07
C PRO A 69 -7.00 -17.27 6.46
N TYR A 70 -6.80 -16.25 7.30
CA TYR A 70 -6.24 -14.96 6.88
C TYR A 70 -4.83 -15.06 6.30
N TYR A 71 -4.02 -16.06 6.71
CA TYR A 71 -2.63 -16.26 6.27
C TYR A 71 -2.50 -17.26 5.12
N LEU A 72 -3.60 -17.85 4.69
CA LEU A 72 -3.58 -18.89 3.66
C LEU A 72 -3.48 -18.31 2.26
N PRO A 73 -2.76 -18.97 1.32
CA PRO A 73 -2.52 -18.49 -0.03
C PRO A 73 -3.75 -18.52 -0.94
N GLN A 74 -4.88 -19.11 -0.52
CA GLN A 74 -6.13 -19.14 -1.30
C GLN A 74 -6.61 -17.75 -1.72
N ARG A 75 -6.29 -16.72 -0.93
CA ARG A 75 -6.56 -15.32 -1.28
C ARG A 75 -5.87 -14.83 -2.56
N LEU A 76 -4.83 -15.53 -3.00
CA LEU A 76 -4.08 -15.25 -4.22
C LEU A 76 -4.64 -16.00 -5.45
N ALA A 77 -5.82 -16.60 -5.35
CA ALA A 77 -6.45 -17.32 -6.45
C ALA A 77 -6.83 -16.41 -7.64
N GLY A 78 -6.92 -15.11 -7.40
CA GLY A 78 -7.33 -14.11 -8.39
C GLY A 78 -8.85 -13.86 -8.36
N SER A 79 -9.24 -12.66 -8.75
CA SER A 79 -10.65 -12.23 -8.77
C SER A 79 -11.41 -12.66 -10.03
N GLY A 80 -10.74 -13.31 -10.99
CA GLY A 80 -11.30 -13.55 -12.31
C GLY A 80 -11.33 -12.32 -13.22
N ALA A 81 -11.15 -11.12 -12.68
CA ALA A 81 -11.10 -9.89 -13.48
C ALA A 81 -9.77 -9.77 -14.26
N PRO A 82 -9.79 -9.19 -15.47
CA PRO A 82 -8.57 -8.93 -16.23
C PRO A 82 -7.57 -8.06 -15.46
N VAL A 83 -6.28 -8.40 -15.51
CA VAL A 83 -5.21 -7.70 -14.80
C VAL A 83 -5.21 -6.18 -15.03
N PRO A 84 -5.43 -5.65 -16.26
CA PRO A 84 -5.50 -4.20 -16.48
C PRO A 84 -6.64 -3.52 -15.71
N ILE A 85 -7.80 -4.19 -15.56
CA ILE A 85 -8.94 -3.66 -14.80
C ILE A 85 -8.61 -3.60 -13.32
N VAL A 86 -8.01 -4.66 -12.76
CA VAL A 86 -7.57 -4.69 -11.36
C VAL A 86 -6.51 -3.62 -11.10
N LEU A 87 -5.53 -3.48 -12.00
CA LEU A 87 -4.47 -2.47 -11.88
C LEU A 87 -5.06 -1.05 -11.94
N TYR A 88 -5.93 -0.77 -12.90
CA TYR A 88 -6.65 0.50 -12.94
C TYR A 88 -7.46 0.75 -11.65
N GLY A 89 -8.15 -0.28 -11.17
CA GLY A 89 -8.91 -0.24 -9.93
C GLY A 89 -8.06 0.13 -8.72
N LEU A 90 -6.91 -0.52 -8.55
CA LEU A 90 -5.97 -0.25 -7.46
C LEU A 90 -5.34 1.15 -7.54
N LEU A 91 -5.10 1.67 -8.74
CA LEU A 91 -4.36 2.92 -8.91
C LEU A 91 -5.26 4.14 -9.09
N PHE A 92 -6.38 4.02 -9.83
CA PHE A 92 -7.14 5.16 -10.31
C PHE A 92 -8.65 5.11 -10.06
N SER A 93 -9.21 4.02 -9.52
CA SER A 93 -10.66 3.95 -9.33
C SER A 93 -11.16 4.96 -8.30
N PRO A 94 -12.39 5.49 -8.44
CA PRO A 94 -12.98 6.41 -7.47
C PRO A 94 -13.35 5.73 -6.13
N GLY A 95 -13.38 4.38 -6.10
CA GLY A 95 -13.63 3.62 -4.88
C GLY A 95 -12.36 3.20 -4.13
N ARG A 96 -11.24 2.92 -4.84
CA ARG A 96 -10.03 2.29 -4.24
C ARG A 96 -8.71 2.79 -4.82
N GLY A 97 -8.73 3.76 -5.73
CA GLY A 97 -7.53 4.19 -6.44
C GLY A 97 -6.53 4.91 -5.56
N LEU A 98 -5.29 4.41 -5.47
CA LEU A 98 -4.23 5.03 -4.67
C LEU A 98 -3.99 6.50 -5.06
N PHE A 99 -3.89 6.75 -6.36
CA PHE A 99 -3.60 8.11 -6.85
C PHE A 99 -4.83 9.01 -6.83
N THR A 100 -6.03 8.44 -6.83
CA THR A 100 -7.29 9.17 -6.66
C THR A 100 -7.42 9.70 -5.22
N PHE A 101 -7.10 8.87 -4.23
CA PHE A 101 -7.17 9.26 -2.82
C PHE A 101 -5.92 10.00 -2.33
N SER A 102 -4.78 9.76 -2.97
CA SER A 102 -3.48 10.32 -2.56
C SER A 102 -2.63 10.67 -3.77
N PRO A 103 -2.97 11.75 -4.52
CA PRO A 103 -2.29 12.16 -5.75
C PRO A 103 -0.81 12.51 -5.53
N MET A 104 -0.43 12.82 -4.29
CA MET A 104 0.98 13.04 -3.96
C MET A 104 1.88 11.85 -4.31
N PHE A 105 1.37 10.60 -4.22
CA PHE A 105 2.14 9.42 -4.57
C PHE A 105 2.40 9.30 -6.07
N LEU A 106 1.43 9.72 -6.90
CA LEU A 106 1.67 9.83 -8.34
C LEU A 106 2.74 10.87 -8.65
N LEU A 107 2.67 12.04 -8.00
CA LEU A 107 3.68 13.08 -8.16
C LEU A 107 5.07 12.56 -7.77
N VAL A 108 5.20 11.86 -6.65
CA VAL A 108 6.48 11.26 -6.20
C VAL A 108 7.01 10.27 -7.23
N LEU A 109 6.17 9.39 -7.81
CA LEU A 109 6.59 8.47 -8.86
C LEU A 109 7.04 9.18 -10.13
N LEU A 110 6.31 10.19 -10.58
CA LEU A 110 6.67 10.99 -11.76
C LEU A 110 8.01 11.71 -11.55
N LEU A 111 8.22 12.30 -10.37
CA LEU A 111 9.48 12.96 -10.02
C LEU A 111 10.63 11.94 -9.91
N ALA A 112 10.38 10.78 -9.32
CA ALA A 112 11.35 9.69 -9.25
C ALA A 112 11.72 9.19 -10.65
N ALA A 113 10.74 8.98 -11.53
CA ALA A 113 10.97 8.58 -12.92
C ALA A 113 11.74 9.66 -13.70
N TRP A 114 11.38 10.94 -13.53
CA TRP A 114 12.08 12.04 -14.17
C TRP A 114 13.55 12.12 -13.78
N LYS A 115 13.87 11.86 -12.50
CA LYS A 115 15.24 11.91 -11.95
C LYS A 115 15.92 10.55 -11.88
N TRP A 116 15.40 9.52 -12.56
CA TRP A 116 15.86 8.15 -12.43
C TRP A 116 17.38 7.97 -12.60
N ARG A 117 18.00 8.72 -13.53
CA ARG A 117 19.46 8.65 -13.78
C ARG A 117 20.31 9.04 -12.59
N ALA A 118 19.86 10.05 -11.82
CA ALA A 118 20.53 10.48 -10.60
C ALA A 118 20.19 9.54 -9.43
N LEU A 119 18.92 9.13 -9.32
CA LEU A 119 18.43 8.36 -8.18
C LEU A 119 18.79 6.89 -8.22
N ARG A 120 19.03 6.31 -9.40
CA ARG A 120 19.35 4.87 -9.55
C ARG A 120 20.61 4.41 -8.82
N GLN A 121 21.50 5.34 -8.48
CA GLN A 121 22.72 5.06 -7.71
C GLN A 121 22.44 4.96 -6.20
N GLU A 122 21.29 5.47 -5.76
CA GLU A 122 20.86 5.39 -4.37
C GLU A 122 20.30 3.98 -4.07
N PRO A 123 20.87 3.23 -3.11
CA PRO A 123 20.45 1.85 -2.86
C PRO A 123 18.97 1.73 -2.46
N PHE A 124 18.44 2.72 -1.76
CA PHE A 124 17.05 2.73 -1.32
C PHE A 124 16.05 3.09 -2.41
N TYR A 125 16.49 3.71 -3.51
CA TYR A 125 15.64 4.00 -4.65
C TYR A 125 15.12 2.72 -5.31
N GLY A 126 16.05 1.82 -5.68
CA GLY A 126 15.70 0.53 -6.27
C GLY A 126 14.85 -0.33 -5.34
N LEU A 127 15.19 -0.35 -4.04
CA LEU A 127 14.43 -1.09 -3.03
C LEU A 127 12.98 -0.58 -2.91
N ALA A 128 12.78 0.75 -2.87
CA ALA A 128 11.45 1.34 -2.76
C ALA A 128 10.60 1.04 -4.00
N LEU A 129 11.15 1.16 -5.20
CA LEU A 129 10.45 0.83 -6.45
C LEU A 129 10.12 -0.66 -6.53
N ALA A 130 11.06 -1.53 -6.13
CA ALA A 130 10.81 -2.97 -6.08
C ALA A 130 9.69 -3.31 -5.09
N TRP A 131 9.68 -2.66 -3.92
CA TRP A 131 8.60 -2.87 -2.95
C TRP A 131 7.24 -2.44 -3.50
N ILE A 132 7.13 -1.23 -4.05
CA ILE A 132 5.90 -0.73 -4.67
C ILE A 132 5.43 -1.68 -5.79
N GLY A 133 6.33 -2.05 -6.70
CA GLY A 133 6.01 -2.89 -7.84
C GLY A 133 5.59 -4.30 -7.45
N LEU A 134 6.38 -4.99 -6.62
CA LEU A 134 6.11 -6.37 -6.19
C LEU A 134 4.86 -6.46 -5.31
N HIS A 135 4.65 -5.50 -4.41
CA HIS A 135 3.44 -5.48 -3.60
C HIS A 135 2.19 -5.27 -4.47
N THR A 136 2.23 -4.30 -5.38
CA THR A 136 1.13 -4.08 -6.33
C THR A 136 0.88 -5.32 -7.18
N ALA A 137 1.94 -5.96 -7.70
CA ALA A 137 1.84 -7.21 -8.46
C ALA A 137 1.21 -8.36 -7.64
N THR A 138 1.52 -8.45 -6.36
CA THR A 138 0.87 -9.41 -5.45
C THR A 138 -0.62 -9.15 -5.34
N LEU A 139 -1.04 -7.89 -5.21
CA LEU A 139 -2.44 -7.53 -5.12
C LEU A 139 -3.24 -7.80 -6.40
N LEU A 140 -2.59 -7.84 -7.58
CA LEU A 140 -3.25 -8.24 -8.83
C LEU A 140 -3.76 -9.68 -8.80
N ARG A 141 -3.25 -10.49 -7.88
CA ARG A 141 -3.66 -11.89 -7.67
C ARG A 141 -4.65 -12.06 -6.53
N PHE A 142 -5.05 -10.97 -5.83
CA PHE A 142 -6.02 -11.06 -4.76
C PHE A 142 -7.44 -11.28 -5.31
N GLU A 143 -8.17 -12.20 -4.72
CA GLU A 143 -9.59 -12.44 -5.02
C GLU A 143 -10.41 -11.16 -4.81
N HIS A 144 -10.27 -10.54 -3.63
CA HIS A 144 -10.93 -9.28 -3.26
C HIS A 144 -9.91 -8.15 -3.25
N TRP A 145 -9.37 -7.79 -4.44
CA TRP A 145 -8.34 -6.76 -4.60
C TRP A 145 -8.77 -5.38 -4.09
N TRP A 146 -10.07 -5.13 -3.95
CA TRP A 146 -10.61 -3.87 -3.41
C TRP A 146 -10.59 -3.79 -1.89
N GLY A 147 -10.22 -4.87 -1.18
CA GLY A 147 -10.06 -4.89 0.28
C GLY A 147 -11.34 -4.94 1.09
N GLY A 148 -12.46 -5.39 0.49
CA GLY A 148 -13.77 -5.50 1.15
C GLY A 148 -14.38 -4.15 1.49
N HIS A 149 -15.22 -4.10 2.53
CA HIS A 149 -15.91 -2.90 3.02
C HIS A 149 -14.94 -1.97 3.78
N SER A 150 -14.01 -1.35 3.05
CA SER A 150 -13.04 -0.40 3.59
C SER A 150 -13.17 0.99 2.97
N PHE A 151 -12.48 1.97 3.52
CA PHE A 151 -12.33 3.27 2.91
C PHE A 151 -11.03 3.31 2.09
N GLY A 152 -11.12 3.78 0.84
CA GLY A 152 -9.97 4.03 -0.03
C GLY A 152 -9.07 2.82 -0.28
N PRO A 153 -7.78 3.06 -0.61
CA PRO A 153 -6.82 2.05 -1.05
C PRO A 153 -6.19 1.26 0.11
N ARG A 154 -7.01 0.65 0.98
CA ARG A 154 -6.57 -0.05 2.19
C ARG A 154 -5.42 -1.05 1.97
N LEU A 155 -5.48 -1.82 0.88
CA LEU A 155 -4.45 -2.84 0.62
C LEU A 155 -3.11 -2.25 0.19
N LEU A 156 -3.11 -1.01 -0.32
CA LEU A 156 -1.90 -0.29 -0.73
C LEU A 156 -1.27 0.54 0.40
N THR A 157 -1.84 0.55 1.60
CA THR A 157 -1.23 1.25 2.74
C THR A 157 0.14 0.68 3.13
N ASP A 158 0.40 -0.59 2.83
CA ASP A 158 1.67 -1.25 3.13
C ASP A 158 2.85 -0.70 2.32
N ILE A 159 2.59 -0.01 1.20
CA ILE A 159 3.65 0.63 0.39
C ILE A 159 3.84 2.12 0.69
N VAL A 160 3.06 2.70 1.60
CA VAL A 160 3.23 4.10 2.02
C VAL A 160 4.65 4.39 2.52
N PRO A 161 5.29 3.52 3.35
CA PRO A 161 6.68 3.73 3.74
C PRO A 161 7.67 3.72 2.57
N ALA A 162 7.40 2.95 1.50
CA ALA A 162 8.23 2.96 0.29
C ALA A 162 8.12 4.31 -0.45
N PHE A 163 6.93 4.90 -0.51
CA PHE A 163 6.75 6.26 -1.06
C PHE A 163 7.43 7.32 -0.21
N MET A 164 7.38 7.20 1.13
CA MET A 164 8.13 8.08 2.02
C MET A 164 9.64 7.98 1.77
N LEU A 165 10.15 6.76 1.58
CA LEU A 165 11.55 6.52 1.25
C LEU A 165 11.94 7.18 -0.08
N LEU A 166 11.13 7.04 -1.13
CA LEU A 166 11.32 7.73 -2.41
C LEU A 166 11.32 9.25 -2.23
N THR A 167 10.42 9.78 -1.43
CA THR A 167 10.34 11.21 -1.14
C THR A 167 11.61 11.72 -0.46
N ILE A 168 12.14 10.97 0.52
CA ILE A 168 13.39 11.31 1.21
C ILE A 168 14.58 11.26 0.25
N VAL A 169 14.68 10.19 -0.57
CA VAL A 169 15.76 10.06 -1.56
C VAL A 169 15.69 11.19 -2.58
N PHE A 170 14.51 11.53 -3.07
CA PHE A 170 14.29 12.65 -3.97
C PHE A 170 14.65 14.00 -3.32
N ALA A 171 14.24 14.23 -2.07
CA ALA A 171 14.50 15.47 -1.35
C ALA A 171 15.99 15.71 -1.11
N ARG A 172 16.76 14.65 -0.85
CA ARG A 172 18.25 14.74 -0.72
C ARG A 172 18.92 15.18 -2.01
N GLN A 173 18.33 14.83 -3.15
CA GLN A 173 18.83 15.18 -4.47
C GLN A 173 17.96 16.27 -5.12
N TRP A 174 17.26 17.07 -4.29
CA TRP A 174 16.44 18.18 -4.79
C TRP A 174 17.25 19.00 -5.78
N PRO A 175 16.75 19.20 -6.99
CA PRO A 175 17.56 19.68 -8.11
C PRO A 175 18.07 21.09 -7.87
N ALA A 176 19.31 21.18 -7.41
CA ALA A 176 20.12 22.38 -7.53
C ALA A 176 20.33 22.63 -9.03
N GLY A 177 19.52 23.44 -9.68
CA GLY A 177 19.63 23.72 -11.12
C GLY A 177 18.29 23.90 -11.84
N LEU A 178 17.17 23.66 -11.17
CA LEU A 178 15.88 24.11 -11.69
C LEU A 178 15.74 25.63 -11.54
N ARG A 179 15.15 26.25 -12.55
CA ARG A 179 14.73 27.67 -12.44
C ARG A 179 13.83 27.85 -11.21
N PRO A 180 13.98 28.93 -10.42
CA PRO A 180 13.21 29.16 -9.20
C PRO A 180 11.68 29.12 -9.42
N SER A 181 11.21 29.53 -10.60
CA SER A 181 9.80 29.44 -10.96
C SER A 181 9.31 27.99 -11.02
N ARG A 182 10.08 27.07 -11.65
CA ARG A 182 9.71 25.64 -11.70
C ARG A 182 9.74 24.99 -10.33
N GLN A 183 10.71 25.34 -9.49
CA GLN A 183 10.75 24.85 -8.11
C GLN A 183 9.51 25.26 -7.33
N ARG A 184 9.09 26.54 -7.41
CA ARG A 184 7.87 27.03 -6.78
C ARG A 184 6.62 26.31 -7.26
N TRP A 185 6.50 26.07 -8.57
CA TRP A 185 5.39 25.30 -9.14
C TRP A 185 5.34 23.87 -8.63
N LEU A 186 6.46 23.16 -8.61
CA LEU A 186 6.54 21.78 -8.08
C LEU A 186 6.21 21.72 -6.59
N MET A 187 6.71 22.68 -5.81
CA MET A 187 6.38 22.81 -4.39
C MET A 187 4.89 23.08 -4.19
N GLY A 188 4.32 24.04 -4.94
CA GLY A 188 2.88 24.35 -4.89
C GLY A 188 2.01 23.13 -5.22
N LEU A 189 2.36 22.41 -6.30
CA LEU A 189 1.66 21.18 -6.69
C LEU A 189 1.80 20.10 -5.61
N GLY A 190 2.98 19.95 -5.02
CA GLY A 190 3.23 19.04 -3.90
C GLY A 190 2.37 19.37 -2.69
N VAL A 191 2.34 20.64 -2.27
CA VAL A 191 1.51 21.12 -1.14
C VAL A 191 0.03 20.85 -1.41
N LEU A 192 -0.48 21.23 -2.58
CA LEU A 192 -1.88 20.98 -2.95
C LEU A 192 -2.23 19.50 -2.96
N SER A 193 -1.33 18.65 -3.49
CA SER A 193 -1.51 17.19 -3.50
C SER A 193 -1.54 16.61 -2.09
N VAL A 194 -0.69 17.10 -1.19
CA VAL A 194 -0.68 16.69 0.22
C VAL A 194 -1.96 17.16 0.93
N MET A 195 -2.34 18.42 0.76
CA MET A 195 -3.57 18.97 1.37
C MET A 195 -4.81 18.18 0.94
N PHE A 196 -4.93 17.88 -0.37
CA PHE A 196 -6.01 17.04 -0.87
C PHE A 196 -5.97 15.64 -0.26
N SER A 197 -4.79 15.00 -0.22
CA SER A 197 -4.64 13.66 0.36
C SER A 197 -5.01 13.64 1.85
N VAL A 198 -4.59 14.65 2.61
CA VAL A 198 -4.95 14.81 4.03
C VAL A 198 -6.45 15.03 4.18
N TYR A 199 -7.04 15.92 3.39
CA TYR A 199 -8.48 16.17 3.43
C TYR A 199 -9.28 14.89 3.16
N VAL A 200 -8.99 14.19 2.05
CA VAL A 200 -9.72 12.97 1.67
C VAL A 200 -9.56 11.87 2.73
N ASN A 201 -8.35 11.60 3.18
CA ASN A 201 -8.11 10.48 4.09
C ASN A 201 -8.51 10.79 5.54
N SER A 202 -8.42 12.04 5.99
CA SER A 202 -8.82 12.44 7.35
C SER A 202 -10.31 12.76 7.41
N TYR A 203 -10.77 13.74 6.64
CA TYR A 203 -12.15 14.19 6.73
C TYR A 203 -13.14 13.17 6.20
N ALA A 204 -12.99 12.74 4.94
CA ALA A 204 -13.91 11.79 4.33
C ALA A 204 -13.78 10.40 4.96
N GLY A 205 -12.55 9.97 5.32
CA GLY A 205 -12.29 8.64 5.86
C GLY A 205 -12.71 8.46 7.33
N LEU A 206 -12.54 9.48 8.16
CA LEU A 206 -12.77 9.38 9.61
C LEU A 206 -14.11 9.96 10.06
N TYR A 207 -14.55 11.05 9.45
CA TYR A 207 -15.70 11.82 9.96
C TYR A 207 -17.00 11.59 9.18
N GLN A 208 -16.92 11.05 7.96
CA GLN A 208 -18.10 10.85 7.11
C GLN A 208 -18.63 9.42 7.21
N VAL A 209 -19.68 9.19 7.98
CA VAL A 209 -20.40 7.90 8.09
C VAL A 209 -20.87 7.43 6.69
N ALA A 210 -21.28 8.36 5.83
CA ALA A 210 -21.72 8.05 4.47
C ALA A 210 -20.67 7.30 3.64
N THR A 211 -19.37 7.48 3.89
CA THR A 211 -18.30 6.74 3.22
C THR A 211 -18.26 5.25 3.60
N ALA A 212 -18.68 4.92 4.82
CA ALA A 212 -18.83 3.53 5.25
C ALA A 212 -20.09 2.91 4.62
N VAL A 213 -21.21 3.64 4.66
CA VAL A 213 -22.50 3.24 4.03
C VAL A 213 -22.34 3.05 2.52
N TRP A 214 -21.47 3.80 1.86
CA TRP A 214 -21.16 3.66 0.44
C TRP A 214 -20.79 2.23 0.03
N ASN A 215 -20.16 1.46 0.91
CA ASN A 215 -19.72 0.09 0.63
C ASN A 215 -20.88 -0.92 0.60
N ILE A 216 -22.02 -0.60 1.22
CA ILE A 216 -23.17 -1.48 1.33
C ILE A 216 -24.39 -1.03 0.49
N THR A 217 -24.25 0.11 -0.21
CA THR A 217 -25.35 0.70 -1.00
C THR A 217 -24.92 0.99 -2.46
N PRO A 218 -25.01 -0.01 -3.38
CA PRO A 218 -25.17 -1.44 -3.15
C PRO A 218 -23.90 -2.08 -2.59
N ASP A 219 -24.04 -3.31 -2.07
CA ASP A 219 -22.91 -4.07 -1.54
C ASP A 219 -21.83 -4.30 -2.61
N ILE A 220 -20.64 -3.75 -2.41
CA ILE A 220 -19.55 -3.80 -3.38
C ILE A 220 -18.95 -5.19 -3.56
N ASP A 221 -19.12 -6.10 -2.59
CA ASP A 221 -18.65 -7.48 -2.73
C ASP A 221 -19.54 -8.27 -3.70
N ARG A 222 -20.80 -7.83 -3.86
CA ARG A 222 -21.76 -8.39 -4.85
C ARG A 222 -21.80 -7.59 -6.16
N ALA A 223 -21.43 -6.31 -6.11
CA ALA A 223 -21.49 -5.38 -7.23
C ALA A 223 -20.19 -4.57 -7.41
N PRO A 224 -19.03 -5.23 -7.67
CA PRO A 224 -17.72 -4.58 -7.72
C PRO A 224 -17.58 -3.54 -8.86
N GLN A 225 -18.47 -3.53 -9.84
CA GLN A 225 -18.49 -2.51 -10.90
C GLN A 225 -18.68 -1.09 -10.36
N TYR A 226 -19.33 -0.92 -9.21
CA TYR A 226 -19.51 0.40 -8.58
C TYR A 226 -18.19 1.01 -8.06
N LEU A 227 -17.16 0.20 -7.90
CA LEU A 227 -15.81 0.70 -7.58
C LEU A 227 -15.26 1.63 -8.66
N PHE A 228 -15.78 1.55 -9.90
CA PHE A 228 -15.34 2.35 -11.05
C PHE A 228 -16.28 3.50 -11.40
N ASN A 229 -17.36 3.68 -10.64
CA ASN A 229 -18.34 4.71 -10.92
C ASN A 229 -17.88 6.10 -10.44
N TRP A 230 -17.38 6.91 -11.37
CA TRP A 230 -16.91 8.28 -11.12
C TRP A 230 -18.02 9.28 -10.78
N ARG A 231 -19.28 8.93 -11.02
CA ARG A 231 -20.40 9.79 -10.62
C ARG A 231 -20.61 9.80 -9.11
N TYR A 232 -20.25 8.70 -8.44
CA TYR A 232 -20.41 8.51 -7.00
C TYR A 232 -19.11 8.05 -6.33
N PRO A 233 -18.04 8.88 -6.30
CA PRO A 233 -16.80 8.53 -5.65
C PRO A 233 -16.99 8.33 -4.15
N GLN A 234 -16.30 7.36 -3.56
CA GLN A 234 -16.43 7.06 -2.13
C GLN A 234 -16.11 8.27 -1.23
N PHE A 235 -15.09 9.03 -1.57
CA PHE A 235 -14.62 10.18 -0.75
C PHE A 235 -15.55 11.41 -0.80
N THR A 236 -16.52 11.44 -1.70
CA THR A 236 -17.58 12.46 -1.75
C THR A 236 -18.94 11.92 -1.33
N ALA A 237 -18.99 10.71 -0.76
CA ALA A 237 -20.24 10.06 -0.40
C ALA A 237 -21.02 10.87 0.64
N THR A 238 -22.30 11.03 0.39
CA THR A 238 -23.31 11.59 1.29
C THR A 238 -24.50 10.65 1.36
N THR A 239 -25.41 10.85 2.29
CA THR A 239 -26.65 10.07 2.35
C THR A 239 -27.42 10.18 1.03
N ALA A 240 -27.56 11.38 0.48
CA ALA A 240 -28.24 11.62 -0.78
C ALA A 240 -27.57 10.88 -1.97
N THR A 241 -26.24 10.94 -2.09
CA THR A 241 -25.52 10.26 -3.17
C THR A 241 -25.56 8.74 -3.02
N ASN A 242 -25.59 8.20 -1.81
CA ASN A 242 -25.74 6.77 -1.58
C ASN A 242 -27.16 6.29 -2.00
N CYS A 243 -28.21 7.06 -1.69
CA CYS A 243 -29.57 6.75 -2.15
C CYS A 243 -29.66 6.81 -3.68
N ALA A 244 -29.12 7.86 -4.32
CA ALA A 244 -29.13 8.00 -5.78
C ALA A 244 -28.39 6.85 -6.49
N LYS A 245 -27.28 6.37 -5.92
CA LYS A 245 -26.49 5.24 -6.43
C LYS A 245 -27.26 3.92 -6.51
N VAL A 246 -28.27 3.72 -5.65
CA VAL A 246 -29.08 2.50 -5.61
C VAL A 246 -30.24 2.56 -6.61
N THR A 247 -30.71 3.76 -6.95
CA THR A 247 -31.88 3.97 -7.84
C THR A 247 -31.54 3.97 -9.33
N GLU A 248 -30.26 3.98 -9.69
CA GLU A 248 -29.72 3.84 -11.06
C GLU A 248 -29.26 2.41 -11.37
#